data_12af11dccd99c2f1dfc887a509ae1760
#
_entry.id   12af11dccd99c2f1dfc887a509ae1760
#
_cell.length_a   1.000
_cell.length_b   1.000
_cell.length_c   1.000
_cell.angle_alpha   90.00
_cell.angle_beta   90.00
_cell.angle_gamma   90.00
#
_symmetry.space_group_name_H-M   'P 1'
#
loop_
_entity.id
_entity.type
_entity.pdbx_description
1 polymer ?
#
loop_
_entity_poly.entity_id
_entity_poly.type
_entity_poly.pdbx_seq_one_letter_code
_entity_poly.pdbx_strand_id
1 'polypeptide(L)'
;MTRIMKERWDANKDKLRDALAERTDLNHCNYEDLVNLAFEVIYNTDANETGYQVLNLNNITVVDDGDYQGTVVFLIPFDTYQPSEHEYIMTYIGYGSCSGCDVLQAVQSCGDYGKKKATEDQLDGFMDICRELICNAIKPYNFGWREDKNWSPAEV
;
A
#
# COMPACT_ATOMS: atom_id res chain seq x y z
N MET A 1 9.23 7.61 -3.96
CA MET A 1 7.80 8.01 -4.10
C MET A 1 7.68 8.93 -5.29
N THR A 2 6.79 8.66 -6.23
CA THR A 2 6.52 9.55 -7.35
C THR A 2 5.85 10.85 -6.88
N ARG A 3 5.91 11.91 -7.68
CA ARG A 3 5.26 13.18 -7.35
C ARG A 3 3.76 12.99 -7.10
N ILE A 4 3.10 12.23 -7.96
CA ILE A 4 1.66 11.95 -7.84
C ILE A 4 1.35 11.25 -6.52
N MET A 5 2.10 10.22 -6.18
CA MET A 5 1.89 9.50 -4.91
C MET A 5 2.17 10.38 -3.69
N LYS A 6 3.16 11.26 -3.80
CA LYS A 6 3.44 12.22 -2.73
C LYS A 6 2.28 13.21 -2.54
N GLU A 7 1.76 13.76 -3.61
CA GLU A 7 0.62 14.68 -3.56
C GLU A 7 -0.62 14.00 -2.96
N ARG A 8 -0.90 12.76 -3.37
CA ARG A 8 -2.01 11.96 -2.82
C ARG A 8 -1.80 11.58 -1.36
N TRP A 9 -0.60 11.21 -1.00
CA TRP A 9 -0.25 10.95 0.40
C TRP A 9 -0.48 12.18 1.26
N ASP A 10 0.07 13.31 0.86
CA ASP A 10 -0.06 14.56 1.62
C ASP A 10 -1.54 15.00 1.74
N ALA A 11 -2.35 14.76 0.72
CA ALA A 11 -3.77 15.10 0.72
C ALA A 11 -4.63 14.15 1.57
N ASN A 12 -4.26 12.87 1.72
CA ASN A 12 -5.15 11.84 2.25
C ASN A 12 -4.57 11.07 3.47
N LYS A 13 -3.34 11.34 3.89
CA LYS A 13 -2.72 10.62 5.01
C LYS A 13 -3.51 10.71 6.32
N ASP A 14 -4.14 11.85 6.60
CA ASP A 14 -4.95 11.99 7.81
C ASP A 14 -6.21 11.13 7.75
N LYS A 15 -6.83 11.02 6.58
CA LYS A 15 -7.95 10.10 6.35
C LYS A 15 -7.53 8.63 6.54
N LEU A 16 -6.32 8.28 6.11
CA LEU A 16 -5.77 6.93 6.31
C LEU A 16 -5.56 6.64 7.80
N ARG A 17 -4.98 7.58 8.54
CA ARG A 17 -4.79 7.44 9.99
C ARG A 17 -6.12 7.24 10.70
N ASP A 18 -7.13 8.03 10.36
CA ASP A 18 -8.48 7.90 10.92
C ASP A 18 -9.10 6.53 10.60
N ALA A 19 -8.95 6.07 9.36
CA ALA A 19 -9.43 4.75 8.94
C ALA A 19 -8.73 3.61 9.71
N LEU A 20 -7.42 3.70 9.92
CA LEU A 20 -6.66 2.74 10.73
C LEU A 20 -7.13 2.78 12.20
N ALA A 21 -7.35 3.95 12.76
CA ALA A 21 -7.79 4.11 14.15
C ALA A 21 -9.17 3.46 14.42
N GLU A 22 -10.04 3.42 13.42
CA GLU A 22 -11.36 2.78 13.54
C GLU A 22 -11.32 1.25 13.39
N ARG A 23 -10.26 0.68 12.86
CA ARG A 23 -10.12 -0.77 12.67
C ARG A 23 -9.92 -1.51 13.98
N THR A 24 -10.49 -2.70 14.07
CA THR A 24 -10.37 -3.59 15.25
C THR A 24 -9.62 -4.87 14.95
N ASP A 25 -9.13 -5.02 13.72
CA ASP A 25 -8.49 -6.23 13.20
C ASP A 25 -7.00 -6.06 12.87
N LEU A 26 -6.43 -4.88 13.14
CA LEU A 26 -5.04 -4.58 12.77
C LEU A 26 -4.00 -5.51 13.42
N ASN A 27 -4.29 -6.03 14.61
CA ASN A 27 -3.40 -6.98 15.29
C ASN A 27 -3.38 -8.36 14.61
N HIS A 28 -4.26 -8.59 13.65
CA HIS A 28 -4.37 -9.85 12.91
C HIS A 28 -4.34 -9.65 11.40
N CYS A 29 -4.19 -8.41 10.91
CA CYS A 29 -4.12 -8.12 9.49
C CYS A 29 -2.80 -8.59 8.88
N ASN A 30 -2.80 -8.77 7.58
CA ASN A 30 -1.61 -9.04 6.78
C ASN A 30 -1.23 -7.83 5.92
N TYR A 31 -0.15 -7.93 5.17
CA TYR A 31 0.29 -6.86 4.28
C TYR A 31 -0.72 -6.55 3.17
N GLU A 32 -1.42 -7.55 2.65
CA GLU A 32 -2.46 -7.34 1.63
C GLU A 32 -3.61 -6.49 2.15
N ASP A 33 -4.02 -6.68 3.42
CA ASP A 33 -5.03 -5.86 4.07
C ASP A 33 -4.60 -4.39 4.14
N LEU A 34 -3.32 -4.14 4.44
CA LEU A 34 -2.76 -2.79 4.48
C LEU A 34 -2.62 -2.18 3.07
N VAL A 35 -2.27 -2.98 2.07
CA VAL A 35 -2.27 -2.55 0.66
C VAL A 35 -3.67 -2.10 0.25
N ASN A 36 -4.68 -2.92 0.51
CA ASN A 36 -6.07 -2.58 0.23
C ASN A 36 -6.47 -1.26 0.85
N LEU A 37 -6.24 -1.10 2.15
CA LEU A 37 -6.63 0.12 2.87
C LEU A 37 -5.83 1.34 2.39
N ALA A 38 -4.51 1.20 2.26
CA ALA A 38 -3.65 2.29 1.85
C ALA A 38 -4.00 2.81 0.45
N PHE A 39 -4.15 1.92 -0.52
CA PHE A 39 -4.47 2.33 -1.89
C PHE A 39 -5.92 2.81 -2.04
N GLU A 40 -6.86 2.25 -1.28
CA GLU A 40 -8.23 2.77 -1.27
C GLU A 40 -8.28 4.22 -0.77
N VAL A 41 -7.64 4.52 0.34
CA VAL A 41 -7.70 5.85 0.94
C VAL A 41 -6.78 6.85 0.25
N ILE A 42 -5.54 6.45 -0.05
CA ILE A 42 -4.53 7.35 -0.62
C ILE A 42 -4.74 7.56 -2.12
N TYR A 43 -5.08 6.52 -2.86
CA TYR A 43 -5.19 6.58 -4.32
C TYR A 43 -6.63 6.74 -4.80
N ASN A 44 -7.54 5.85 -4.41
CA ASN A 44 -8.89 5.80 -4.98
C ASN A 44 -9.81 6.94 -4.50
N THR A 45 -9.60 7.48 -3.31
CA THR A 45 -10.49 8.52 -2.73
C THR A 45 -10.74 9.69 -3.69
N ASP A 46 -9.69 10.21 -4.32
CA ASP A 46 -9.76 11.37 -5.22
C ASP A 46 -9.52 11.02 -6.69
N ALA A 47 -9.55 9.74 -7.06
CA ALA A 47 -9.20 9.29 -8.40
C ALA A 47 -10.11 9.91 -9.47
N ASN A 48 -11.42 9.91 -9.23
CA ASN A 48 -12.39 10.47 -10.17
C ASN A 48 -12.30 12.01 -10.31
N GLU A 49 -11.95 12.69 -9.23
CA GLU A 49 -11.83 14.16 -9.22
C GLU A 49 -10.54 14.62 -9.93
N THR A 50 -9.50 13.82 -9.86
CA THR A 50 -8.20 14.12 -10.45
C THR A 50 -8.04 13.61 -11.88
N GLY A 51 -9.03 12.88 -12.42
CA GLY A 51 -9.00 12.31 -13.76
C GLY A 51 -8.13 11.05 -13.88
N TYR A 52 -7.70 10.47 -12.75
CA TYR A 52 -6.97 9.20 -12.74
C TYR A 52 -7.95 8.02 -12.74
N GLN A 53 -7.50 6.89 -13.31
CA GLN A 53 -8.25 5.66 -13.24
C GLN A 53 -8.28 5.11 -11.82
N VAL A 54 -9.42 4.55 -11.41
CA VAL A 54 -9.60 3.87 -10.13
C VAL A 54 -8.89 2.51 -10.17
N LEU A 55 -8.30 2.11 -9.06
CA LEU A 55 -7.72 0.79 -8.88
C LEU A 55 -8.79 -0.22 -8.47
N ASN A 56 -8.73 -1.42 -9.03
CA ASN A 56 -9.57 -2.55 -8.63
C ASN A 56 -8.88 -3.36 -7.53
N LEU A 57 -9.13 -3.01 -6.29
CA LEU A 57 -8.51 -3.64 -5.13
C LEU A 57 -9.08 -5.03 -4.79
N ASN A 58 -10.14 -5.46 -5.47
CA ASN A 58 -10.67 -6.81 -5.32
C ASN A 58 -9.91 -7.86 -6.16
N ASN A 59 -9.07 -7.42 -7.09
CA ASN A 59 -8.35 -8.29 -8.02
C ASN A 59 -6.83 -8.16 -7.90
N ILE A 60 -6.32 -7.93 -6.71
CA ILE A 60 -4.88 -7.88 -6.45
C ILE A 60 -4.28 -9.27 -6.65
N THR A 61 -3.21 -9.34 -7.43
CA THR A 61 -2.39 -10.54 -7.53
C THR A 61 -1.21 -10.42 -6.57
N VAL A 62 -1.05 -11.41 -5.71
CA VAL A 62 0.03 -11.47 -4.73
C VAL A 62 1.09 -12.46 -5.22
N VAL A 63 2.33 -12.02 -5.27
CA VAL A 63 3.49 -12.86 -5.60
C VAL A 63 4.45 -12.83 -4.41
N ASP A 64 4.73 -14.00 -3.88
CA ASP A 64 5.62 -14.21 -2.75
C ASP A 64 6.70 -15.22 -3.15
N ASP A 65 7.95 -14.82 -3.04
CA ASP A 65 9.12 -15.63 -3.45
C ASP A 65 9.89 -16.23 -2.28
N GLY A 66 9.40 -16.05 -1.06
CA GLY A 66 10.10 -16.50 0.14
C GLY A 66 9.31 -17.49 1.00
N ASP A 67 10.01 -18.16 1.91
CA ASP A 67 9.42 -19.08 2.89
C ASP A 67 9.33 -18.41 4.27
N TYR A 68 10.50 -18.19 4.91
CA TYR A 68 10.58 -17.57 6.24
C TYR A 68 10.82 -16.06 6.17
N GLN A 69 11.44 -15.63 5.10
CA GLN A 69 11.68 -14.23 4.79
C GLN A 69 11.71 -14.05 3.28
N GLY A 70 11.38 -12.88 2.80
CA GLY A 70 11.36 -12.62 1.39
C GLY A 70 10.78 -11.24 1.07
N THR A 71 10.35 -11.11 -0.16
CA THR A 71 9.64 -9.92 -0.65
C THR A 71 8.29 -10.35 -1.19
N VAL A 72 7.23 -9.74 -0.69
CA VAL A 72 5.90 -9.90 -1.26
C VAL A 72 5.61 -8.76 -2.21
N VAL A 73 5.14 -9.11 -3.40
CA VAL A 73 4.80 -8.17 -4.48
C VAL A 73 3.29 -8.19 -4.70
N PHE A 74 2.72 -7.02 -4.83
CA PHE A 74 1.29 -6.83 -5.11
C PHE A 74 1.12 -6.19 -6.48
N LEU A 75 0.40 -6.86 -7.38
CA LEU A 75 0.00 -6.33 -8.67
C LEU A 75 -1.46 -5.90 -8.59
N ILE A 76 -1.70 -4.61 -8.74
CA ILE A 76 -3.01 -3.99 -8.56
C ILE A 76 -3.51 -3.49 -9.92
N PRO A 77 -4.55 -4.11 -10.51
CA PRO A 77 -5.08 -3.66 -11.78
C PRO A 77 -5.86 -2.35 -11.64
N PHE A 78 -5.83 -1.53 -12.67
CA PHE A 78 -6.86 -0.49 -12.82
C PHE A 78 -8.21 -1.15 -13.07
N ASP A 79 -9.29 -0.45 -12.69
CA ASP A 79 -10.67 -0.92 -12.87
C ASP A 79 -11.09 -0.79 -14.32
N THR A 80 -10.64 -1.72 -15.15
CA THR A 80 -10.95 -1.81 -16.57
C THR A 80 -11.38 -3.22 -16.90
N TYR A 81 -12.12 -3.37 -18.02
CA TYR A 81 -12.46 -4.69 -18.54
C TYR A 81 -11.21 -5.33 -19.17
N GLN A 82 -10.75 -6.45 -18.63
CA GLN A 82 -9.53 -7.15 -19.05
C GLN A 82 -8.31 -6.23 -19.11
N PRO A 83 -7.76 -5.83 -17.94
CA PRO A 83 -6.62 -4.93 -17.90
C PRO A 83 -5.42 -5.52 -18.65
N SER A 84 -4.81 -4.69 -19.52
CA SER A 84 -3.56 -5.01 -20.18
C SER A 84 -2.38 -4.89 -19.23
N GLU A 85 -1.20 -5.36 -19.63
CA GLU A 85 0.03 -5.27 -18.85
C GLU A 85 0.42 -3.83 -18.46
N HIS A 86 -0.09 -2.82 -19.17
CA HIS A 86 0.12 -1.39 -18.88
C HIS A 86 -0.85 -0.84 -17.84
N GLU A 87 -1.87 -1.60 -17.47
CA GLU A 87 -2.97 -1.16 -16.61
C GLU A 87 -2.88 -1.77 -15.22
N TYR A 88 -1.67 -1.79 -14.66
CA TYR A 88 -1.35 -2.24 -13.32
C TYR A 88 -0.46 -1.24 -12.58
N ILE A 89 -0.62 -1.19 -11.27
CA ILE A 89 0.38 -0.67 -10.34
C ILE A 89 0.99 -1.86 -9.62
N MET A 90 2.29 -1.80 -9.39
CA MET A 90 3.00 -2.77 -8.56
C MET A 90 3.51 -2.07 -7.31
N THR A 91 3.36 -2.72 -6.17
CA THR A 91 4.08 -2.36 -4.94
C THR A 91 4.64 -3.60 -4.29
N TYR A 92 5.55 -3.42 -3.34
CA TYR A 92 6.22 -4.52 -2.67
C TYR A 92 6.68 -4.11 -1.28
N ILE A 93 6.92 -5.12 -0.45
CA ILE A 93 7.50 -4.95 0.87
C ILE A 93 8.27 -6.22 1.26
N GLY A 94 9.39 -6.06 1.97
CA GLY A 94 10.11 -7.16 2.57
C GLY A 94 9.42 -7.64 3.84
N TYR A 95 9.50 -8.93 4.11
CA TYR A 95 8.96 -9.53 5.33
C TYR A 95 9.93 -10.51 5.96
N GLY A 96 9.71 -10.84 7.22
CA GLY A 96 10.51 -11.80 7.98
C GLY A 96 9.65 -12.74 8.81
N SER A 97 10.30 -13.64 9.55
CA SER A 97 9.64 -14.71 10.31
C SER A 97 9.37 -14.37 11.78
N CYS A 98 9.80 -13.19 12.25
CA CYS A 98 9.67 -12.81 13.66
C CYS A 98 9.52 -11.30 13.81
N SER A 99 9.10 -10.87 15.01
CA SER A 99 8.94 -9.45 15.33
C SER A 99 10.24 -8.63 15.30
N GLY A 100 11.39 -9.30 15.33
CA GLY A 100 12.70 -8.66 15.20
C GLY A 100 13.16 -8.49 13.75
N CYS A 101 12.48 -9.12 12.77
CA CYS A 101 12.85 -9.14 11.37
C CYS A 101 11.68 -8.79 10.42
N ASP A 102 10.49 -8.61 10.95
CA ASP A 102 9.27 -8.27 10.20
C ASP A 102 8.60 -7.05 10.84
N VAL A 103 8.47 -5.98 10.07
CA VAL A 103 7.97 -4.70 10.58
C VAL A 103 6.49 -4.79 11.00
N LEU A 104 5.67 -5.56 10.28
CA LEU A 104 4.26 -5.73 10.65
C LEU A 104 4.12 -6.48 11.97
N GLN A 105 4.84 -7.58 12.13
CA GLN A 105 4.84 -8.32 13.39
C GLN A 105 5.38 -7.47 14.56
N ALA A 106 6.40 -6.65 14.30
CA ALA A 106 6.93 -5.71 15.30
C ALA A 106 5.86 -4.73 15.77
N VAL A 107 5.13 -4.12 14.86
CA VAL A 107 4.05 -3.18 15.19
C VAL A 107 2.90 -3.87 15.92
N GLN A 108 2.48 -5.03 15.44
CA GLN A 108 1.40 -5.80 16.06
C GLN A 108 1.74 -6.27 17.49
N SER A 109 3.01 -6.58 17.75
CA SER A 109 3.46 -7.01 19.08
C SER A 109 3.48 -5.89 20.12
N CYS A 110 3.40 -4.64 19.70
CA CYS A 110 3.38 -3.46 20.60
C CYS A 110 1.98 -3.08 21.12
N GLY A 111 0.97 -3.89 20.78
CA GLY A 111 -0.41 -3.62 21.20
C GLY A 111 -0.65 -3.82 22.68
N ASP A 112 -1.64 -3.13 23.22
CA ASP A 112 -2.12 -3.32 24.59
C ASP A 112 -2.92 -4.62 24.71
N TYR A 113 -2.57 -5.42 25.71
CA TYR A 113 -3.27 -6.67 25.96
C TYR A 113 -4.79 -6.46 26.16
N GLY A 114 -5.58 -7.24 25.40
CA GLY A 114 -7.03 -7.20 25.49
C GLY A 114 -7.72 -6.04 24.77
N LYS A 115 -6.96 -5.09 24.20
CA LYS A 115 -7.52 -4.02 23.37
C LYS A 115 -7.55 -4.43 21.91
N LYS A 116 -8.68 -4.15 21.26
CA LYS A 116 -8.87 -4.44 19.83
C LYS A 116 -8.36 -3.33 18.92
N LYS A 117 -8.49 -2.07 19.35
CA LYS A 117 -8.03 -0.91 18.59
C LYS A 117 -6.53 -0.69 18.79
N ALA A 118 -5.86 -0.22 17.77
CA ALA A 118 -4.45 0.12 17.82
C ALA A 118 -4.17 1.28 18.79
N THR A 119 -3.03 1.22 19.46
CA THR A 119 -2.49 2.34 20.25
C THR A 119 -1.95 3.43 19.32
N GLU A 120 -1.68 4.62 19.85
CA GLU A 120 -1.06 5.70 19.06
C GLU A 120 0.29 5.29 18.46
N ASP A 121 1.13 4.59 19.24
CA ASP A 121 2.41 4.09 18.75
C ASP A 121 2.23 3.05 17.64
N GLN A 122 1.24 2.18 17.76
CA GLN A 122 0.90 1.24 16.70
C GLN A 122 0.38 1.96 15.45
N LEU A 123 -0.44 3.00 15.60
CA LEU A 123 -0.92 3.78 14.46
C LEU A 123 0.23 4.43 13.70
N ASP A 124 1.23 4.96 14.39
CA ASP A 124 2.45 5.48 13.76
C ASP A 124 3.17 4.38 12.96
N GLY A 125 3.29 3.18 13.54
CA GLY A 125 3.90 2.04 12.87
C GLY A 125 3.11 1.56 11.65
N PHE A 126 1.80 1.46 11.73
CA PHE A 126 0.95 1.12 10.57
C PHE A 126 0.99 2.19 9.48
N MET A 127 1.04 3.46 9.87
CA MET A 127 1.21 4.57 8.92
C MET A 127 2.55 4.48 8.19
N ASP A 128 3.63 4.13 8.87
CA ASP A 128 4.95 3.94 8.26
C ASP A 128 4.95 2.80 7.25
N ILE A 129 4.30 1.67 7.57
CA ILE A 129 4.15 0.55 6.63
C ILE A 129 3.35 0.97 5.39
N CYS A 130 2.22 1.61 5.58
CA CYS A 130 1.39 2.10 4.48
C CYS A 130 2.15 3.12 3.61
N ARG A 131 2.92 4.00 4.23
CA ARG A 131 3.77 4.96 3.51
C ARG A 131 4.84 4.25 2.68
N GLU A 132 5.48 3.23 3.22
CA GLU A 132 6.46 2.42 2.48
C GLU A 132 5.81 1.76 1.25
N LEU A 133 4.64 1.15 1.41
CA LEU A 133 3.89 0.56 0.31
C LEU A 133 3.55 1.58 -0.79
N ILE A 134 3.12 2.76 -0.41
CA ILE A 134 2.84 3.86 -1.37
C ILE A 134 4.13 4.39 -2.01
N CYS A 135 5.22 4.49 -1.24
CA CYS A 135 6.53 4.90 -1.77
C CYS A 135 7.08 3.92 -2.80
N ASN A 136 6.85 2.63 -2.60
CA ASN A 136 7.32 1.56 -3.48
C ASN A 136 6.42 1.35 -4.70
N ALA A 137 5.32 2.09 -4.82
CA ALA A 137 4.39 1.95 -5.93
C ALA A 137 5.01 2.44 -7.24
N ILE A 138 5.01 1.55 -8.24
CA ILE A 138 5.52 1.80 -9.58
C ILE A 138 4.57 1.23 -10.63
N LYS A 139 4.65 1.70 -11.87
CA LYS A 139 4.09 0.99 -13.03
C LYS A 139 5.10 -0.05 -13.51
N PRO A 140 4.78 -1.35 -13.47
CA PRO A 140 5.73 -2.40 -13.81
C PRO A 140 6.18 -2.37 -15.27
N TYR A 141 5.42 -1.73 -16.14
CA TYR A 141 5.71 -1.63 -17.56
C TYR A 141 6.19 -0.24 -17.97
N ASN A 142 7.09 0.34 -17.21
CA ASN A 142 7.71 1.61 -17.59
C ASN A 142 9.16 1.39 -18.02
N PHE A 143 9.38 0.48 -18.97
CA PHE A 143 10.69 0.23 -19.55
C PHE A 143 11.03 1.29 -20.62
N GLY A 144 11.08 2.55 -20.22
CA GLY A 144 11.83 3.58 -20.94
C GLY A 144 11.33 4.00 -22.33
N TRP A 145 10.20 3.52 -22.82
CA TRP A 145 9.80 3.77 -24.20
C TRP A 145 8.64 4.77 -24.39
N ARG A 146 7.89 5.06 -23.32
CA ARG A 146 6.90 6.16 -23.32
C ARG A 146 6.79 6.71 -21.91
N GLU A 147 7.12 7.98 -21.77
CA GLU A 147 6.75 8.73 -20.59
C GLU A 147 5.23 8.75 -20.50
N ASP A 148 4.69 7.95 -19.61
CA ASP A 148 3.32 8.17 -19.15
C ASP A 148 3.39 9.44 -18.29
N LYS A 149 2.88 10.53 -18.81
CA LYS A 149 2.93 11.84 -18.17
C LYS A 149 2.35 11.84 -16.75
N ASN A 150 1.57 10.82 -16.42
CA ASN A 150 0.94 10.67 -15.12
C ASN A 150 1.76 9.83 -14.12
N TRP A 151 2.83 9.14 -14.60
CA TRP A 151 3.62 8.20 -13.82
C TRP A 151 5.07 8.21 -14.23
N SER A 152 5.80 9.26 -14.03
CA SER A 152 7.25 9.26 -14.29
C SER A 152 8.02 8.85 -13.04
N PRO A 153 8.79 7.76 -13.07
CA PRO A 153 9.73 7.44 -11.99
C PRO A 153 10.82 8.49 -11.82
N ALA A 154 11.07 9.31 -12.83
CA ALA A 154 12.07 10.39 -12.80
C ALA A 154 11.60 11.62 -12.00
N GLU A 155 10.37 11.66 -11.54
CA GLU A 155 9.81 12.74 -10.71
C GLU A 155 9.84 12.43 -9.20
N VAL A 156 10.71 11.53 -8.79
CA VAL A 156 10.92 11.19 -7.37
C VAL A 156 11.70 12.28 -6.66
#